data_85f6de56d2dbe3ce5bcd48998ba7cfb7
#
_entry.id   85f6de56d2dbe3ce5bcd48998ba7cfb7
#
_cell.length_a   1.000
_cell.length_b   1.000
_cell.length_c   1.000
_cell.angle_alpha   90.00
_cell.angle_beta   90.00
_cell.angle_gamma   90.00
#
_symmetry.space_group_name_H-M   'P 1'
#
loop_
_entity.id
_entity.type
_entity.pdbx_description
1 polymer ?
#
loop_
_entity_poly.entity_id
_entity_poly.type
_entity_poly.pdbx_seq_one_letter_code
_entity_poly.pdbx_strand_id
1 'polypeptide(L)'
;MKLCSFNVGEINRIGVLMSNGQVADCNYAYAAYQKAKGAPRAQQLADVVVPSEMVPMIECGEHGKAELRLAMEYVEQHLDATGPCGERILYNCEDIHFRAPVPNPEKIFSMAINNKFEFERCIKPEGPAHPLYFSKYNSCLCGAYD
;
A
#
# COMPACT_ATOMS: atom_id res chain seq x y z
N MET A 1 -6.42 -3.41 9.55
CA MET A 1 -5.75 -3.80 8.30
C MET A 1 -4.54 -2.91 8.10
N LYS A 2 -3.36 -3.46 7.81
CA LYS A 2 -2.12 -2.71 7.55
C LYS A 2 -1.72 -2.95 6.11
N LEU A 3 -1.79 -1.90 5.28
CA LEU A 3 -1.39 -1.94 3.88
C LEU A 3 0.10 -1.65 3.74
N CYS A 4 0.75 -2.30 2.77
CA CYS A 4 2.13 -2.03 2.36
C CYS A 4 2.24 -2.04 0.84
N SER A 5 3.22 -1.31 0.32
CA SER A 5 3.68 -1.43 -1.06
C SER A 5 4.92 -2.30 -1.09
N PHE A 6 5.00 -3.21 -2.02
CA PHE A 6 6.12 -4.14 -2.15
C PHE A 6 6.38 -4.51 -3.61
N ASN A 7 7.56 -5.06 -3.87
CA ASN A 7 7.92 -5.62 -5.16
C ASN A 7 8.08 -7.13 -5.07
N VAL A 8 7.65 -7.80 -6.13
CA VAL A 8 8.05 -9.17 -6.47
C VAL A 8 8.83 -9.08 -7.78
N GLY A 9 10.15 -9.22 -7.69
CA GLY A 9 11.02 -8.85 -8.81
C GLY A 9 10.87 -7.36 -9.14
N GLU A 10 10.55 -7.05 -10.38
CA GLU A 10 10.36 -5.67 -10.86
C GLU A 10 8.91 -5.17 -10.77
N ILE A 11 7.97 -6.01 -10.34
CA ILE A 11 6.53 -5.68 -10.32
C ILE A 11 6.16 -5.05 -8.99
N ASN A 12 5.63 -3.82 -9.04
CA ASN A 12 5.06 -3.15 -7.88
C ASN A 12 3.67 -3.72 -7.57
N ARG A 13 3.42 -3.99 -6.28
CA ARG A 13 2.17 -4.53 -5.76
C ARG A 13 1.82 -3.86 -4.44
N ILE A 14 0.57 -3.98 -4.03
CA ILE A 14 0.14 -3.67 -2.66
C ILE A 14 -0.34 -4.93 -1.95
N GLY A 15 -0.08 -4.98 -0.66
CA GLY A 15 -0.44 -6.11 0.16
C GLY A 15 -0.97 -5.71 1.53
N VAL A 16 -1.59 -6.68 2.18
CA VAL A 16 -2.00 -6.61 3.59
C VAL A 16 -1.05 -7.48 4.41
N LEU A 17 -0.47 -6.90 5.47
CA LEU A 17 0.25 -7.68 6.46
C LEU A 17 -0.75 -8.49 7.29
N MET A 18 -0.67 -9.80 7.17
CA MET A 18 -1.51 -10.78 7.84
C MET A 18 -1.05 -11.03 9.28
N SER A 19 -1.92 -11.60 10.11
CA SER A 19 -1.62 -11.96 11.50
C SER A 19 -0.54 -13.02 11.65
N ASN A 20 -0.36 -13.88 10.64
CA ASN A 20 0.68 -14.90 10.58
C ASN A 20 2.07 -14.37 10.13
N GLY A 21 2.20 -13.06 9.90
CA GLY A 21 3.44 -12.42 9.45
C GLY A 21 3.70 -12.47 7.94
N GLN A 22 2.79 -13.04 7.16
CA GLN A 22 2.86 -13.01 5.70
C GLN A 22 2.22 -11.74 5.12
N VAL A 23 2.53 -11.43 3.88
CA VAL A 23 1.88 -10.38 3.10
C VAL A 23 0.97 -11.02 2.06
N ALA A 24 -0.32 -10.67 2.10
CA ALA A 24 -1.28 -11.08 1.09
C ALA A 24 -1.41 -10.00 0.01
N ASP A 25 -1.21 -10.37 -1.25
CA ASP A 25 -1.45 -9.49 -2.39
C ASP A 25 -2.93 -9.12 -2.49
N CYS A 26 -3.25 -7.84 -2.43
CA CYS A 26 -4.61 -7.34 -2.37
C CYS A 26 -5.43 -7.67 -3.63
N ASN A 27 -4.84 -7.43 -4.79
CA ASN A 27 -5.53 -7.56 -6.06
C ASN A 27 -5.80 -9.05 -6.40
N TYR A 28 -4.77 -9.90 -6.30
CA TYR A 28 -4.94 -11.34 -6.53
C TYR A 28 -5.83 -12.02 -5.49
N ALA A 29 -5.79 -11.56 -4.23
CA ALA A 29 -6.69 -12.04 -3.19
C ALA A 29 -8.15 -11.73 -3.53
N TYR A 30 -8.44 -10.50 -3.96
CA TYR A 30 -9.79 -10.14 -4.36
C TYR A 30 -10.23 -10.86 -5.63
N ALA A 31 -9.34 -11.04 -6.61
CA ALA A 31 -9.62 -11.81 -7.80
C ALA A 31 -9.96 -13.28 -7.48
N ALA A 32 -9.21 -13.91 -6.57
CA ALA A 32 -9.50 -15.27 -6.09
C ALA A 32 -10.86 -15.37 -5.39
N TYR A 33 -11.15 -14.41 -4.51
CA TYR A 33 -12.46 -14.32 -3.84
C TYR A 33 -13.61 -14.19 -4.82
N GLN A 34 -13.48 -13.32 -5.83
CA GLN A 34 -14.52 -13.16 -6.86
C GLN A 34 -14.66 -14.42 -7.73
N LYS A 35 -13.56 -15.09 -8.07
CA LYS A 35 -13.60 -16.37 -8.79
C LYS A 35 -14.32 -17.43 -7.98
N ALA A 36 -14.09 -17.53 -6.68
CA ALA A 36 -14.78 -18.47 -5.79
C ALA A 36 -16.29 -18.20 -5.71
N LYS A 37 -16.71 -16.94 -5.87
CA LYS A 37 -18.13 -16.54 -5.98
C LYS A 37 -18.74 -16.80 -7.36
N GLY A 38 -17.97 -17.32 -8.32
CA GLY A 38 -18.43 -17.57 -9.67
C GLY A 38 -18.48 -16.32 -10.56
N ALA A 39 -17.84 -15.23 -10.17
CA ALA A 39 -17.82 -14.02 -10.97
C ALA A 39 -17.07 -14.24 -12.29
N PRO A 40 -17.67 -13.90 -13.45
CA PRO A 40 -16.95 -13.89 -14.71
C PRO A 40 -15.92 -12.75 -14.68
N ARG A 41 -14.76 -12.96 -15.31
CA ARG A 41 -13.70 -11.94 -15.39
C ARG A 41 -13.22 -11.43 -14.04
N ALA A 42 -13.00 -12.33 -13.07
CA ALA A 42 -12.65 -12.01 -11.69
C ALA A 42 -11.41 -11.09 -11.59
N GLN A 43 -10.38 -11.29 -12.46
CA GLN A 43 -9.22 -10.41 -12.50
C GLN A 43 -9.57 -8.98 -12.94
N GLN A 44 -10.38 -8.81 -13.96
CA GLN A 44 -10.78 -7.49 -14.42
C GLN A 44 -11.62 -6.73 -13.37
N LEU A 45 -12.45 -7.44 -12.62
CA LEU A 45 -13.15 -6.87 -11.47
C LEU A 45 -12.14 -6.42 -10.38
N ALA A 46 -11.13 -7.24 -10.12
CA ALA A 46 -10.09 -6.89 -9.16
C ALA A 46 -9.31 -5.64 -9.59
N ASP A 47 -8.97 -5.52 -10.85
CA ASP A 47 -8.20 -4.37 -11.37
C ASP A 47 -8.96 -3.04 -11.20
N VAL A 48 -10.28 -3.08 -11.14
CA VAL A 48 -11.13 -1.89 -10.95
C VAL A 48 -11.45 -1.63 -9.47
N VAL A 49 -11.77 -2.68 -8.68
CA VAL A 49 -12.29 -2.54 -7.31
C VAL A 49 -11.19 -2.56 -6.26
N VAL A 50 -10.19 -3.41 -6.46
CA VAL A 50 -9.01 -3.56 -5.59
C VAL A 50 -7.76 -3.55 -6.48
N PRO A 51 -7.39 -2.39 -7.03
CA PRO A 51 -6.23 -2.28 -7.92
C PRO A 51 -4.93 -2.66 -7.21
N SER A 52 -3.90 -2.98 -8.00
CA SER A 52 -2.61 -3.44 -7.51
C SER A 52 -1.66 -2.33 -7.06
N GLU A 53 -2.06 -1.07 -7.16
CA GLU A 53 -1.26 0.10 -6.79
C GLU A 53 -1.92 0.90 -5.68
N MET A 54 -1.10 1.56 -4.84
CA MET A 54 -1.57 2.23 -3.62
C MET A 54 -2.48 3.42 -3.91
N VAL A 55 -2.14 4.29 -4.85
CA VAL A 55 -2.92 5.50 -5.14
C VAL A 55 -4.31 5.14 -5.69
N PRO A 56 -4.43 4.33 -6.75
CA PRO A 56 -5.74 3.85 -7.20
C PRO A 56 -6.56 3.14 -6.11
N MET A 57 -5.89 2.36 -5.22
CA MET A 57 -6.59 1.72 -4.10
C MET A 57 -7.14 2.72 -3.09
N ILE A 58 -6.42 3.82 -2.83
CA ILE A 58 -6.90 4.92 -1.97
C ILE A 58 -8.11 5.60 -2.63
N GLU A 59 -8.07 5.81 -3.95
CA GLU A 59 -9.17 6.42 -4.72
C GLU A 59 -10.45 5.57 -4.73
N CYS A 60 -10.35 4.25 -4.59
CA CYS A 60 -11.50 3.36 -4.41
C CYS A 60 -12.24 3.59 -3.07
N GLY A 61 -11.67 4.34 -2.14
CA GLY A 61 -12.29 4.81 -0.90
C GLY A 61 -12.79 3.69 0.02
N GLU A 62 -13.89 3.93 0.69
CA GLU A 62 -14.48 2.96 1.63
C GLU A 62 -15.04 1.71 0.95
N HIS A 63 -15.49 1.83 -0.30
CA HIS A 63 -15.96 0.67 -1.06
C HIS A 63 -14.81 -0.32 -1.31
N GLY A 64 -13.70 0.13 -1.87
CA GLY A 64 -12.54 -0.73 -2.11
C GLY A 64 -12.00 -1.36 -0.82
N LYS A 65 -11.97 -0.58 0.29
CA LYS A 65 -11.56 -1.11 1.60
C LYS A 65 -12.51 -2.20 2.14
N ALA A 66 -13.82 -2.05 1.95
CA ALA A 66 -14.81 -3.04 2.38
C ALA A 66 -14.63 -4.34 1.58
N GLU A 67 -14.50 -4.25 0.28
CA GLU A 67 -14.28 -5.39 -0.60
C GLU A 67 -12.95 -6.09 -0.31
N LEU A 68 -11.89 -5.32 -0.03
CA LEU A 68 -10.60 -5.88 0.37
C LEU A 68 -10.69 -6.65 1.70
N ARG A 69 -11.48 -6.18 2.69
CA ARG A 69 -11.69 -6.93 3.93
C ARG A 69 -12.30 -8.29 3.67
N LEU A 70 -13.34 -8.38 2.82
CA LEU A 70 -13.96 -9.65 2.44
C LEU A 70 -12.96 -10.58 1.75
N ALA A 71 -12.11 -10.04 0.89
CA ALA A 71 -11.05 -10.82 0.26
C ALA A 71 -10.01 -11.33 1.28
N MET A 72 -9.65 -10.54 2.29
CA MET A 72 -8.72 -10.98 3.34
C MET A 72 -9.34 -12.07 4.22
N GLU A 73 -10.61 -11.94 4.59
CA GLU A 73 -11.36 -13.00 5.33
C GLU A 73 -11.40 -14.31 4.52
N TYR A 74 -11.56 -14.22 3.21
CA TYR A 74 -11.50 -15.39 2.33
C TYR A 74 -10.11 -16.03 2.32
N VAL A 75 -9.04 -15.24 2.18
CA VAL A 75 -7.66 -15.74 2.17
C VAL A 75 -7.27 -16.36 3.52
N GLU A 76 -7.71 -15.79 4.64
CA GLU A 76 -7.49 -16.37 5.98
C GLU A 76 -8.09 -17.77 6.13
N GLN A 77 -9.21 -18.03 5.44
CA GLN A 77 -9.86 -19.34 5.42
C GLN A 77 -9.33 -20.30 4.35
N HIS A 78 -8.57 -19.79 3.36
CA HIS A 78 -8.08 -20.54 2.20
C HIS A 78 -6.61 -20.14 1.92
N LEU A 79 -5.71 -20.57 2.81
CA LEU A 79 -4.27 -20.21 2.72
C LEU A 79 -3.55 -20.78 1.48
N ASP A 80 -4.14 -21.75 0.81
CA ASP A 80 -3.67 -22.35 -0.45
C ASP A 80 -4.29 -21.70 -1.69
N ALA A 81 -5.13 -20.66 -1.51
CA ALA A 81 -5.76 -19.96 -2.62
C ALA A 81 -4.72 -19.32 -3.55
N THR A 82 -5.01 -19.37 -4.84
CA THR A 82 -4.25 -18.71 -5.89
C THR A 82 -5.13 -17.75 -6.68
N GLY A 83 -4.51 -16.80 -7.35
CA GLY A 83 -5.21 -15.93 -8.29
C GLY A 83 -5.88 -16.70 -9.43
N PRO A 84 -6.66 -16.05 -10.29
CA PRO A 84 -7.44 -16.70 -11.34
C PRO A 84 -6.63 -17.56 -12.31
N CYS A 85 -5.36 -17.22 -12.56
CA CYS A 85 -4.43 -17.95 -13.45
C CYS A 85 -3.32 -18.67 -12.69
N GLY A 86 -3.45 -18.84 -11.37
CA GLY A 86 -2.47 -19.53 -10.53
C GLY A 86 -1.44 -18.58 -9.88
N GLU A 87 -1.71 -17.28 -9.88
CA GLU A 87 -0.81 -16.29 -9.27
C GLU A 87 -0.69 -16.52 -7.77
N ARG A 88 0.52 -16.34 -7.24
CA ARG A 88 0.78 -16.40 -5.79
C ARG A 88 0.11 -15.23 -5.09
N ILE A 89 -0.61 -15.51 -4.00
CA ILE A 89 -1.28 -14.51 -3.17
C ILE A 89 -0.46 -14.21 -1.91
N LEU A 90 0.07 -15.24 -1.24
CA LEU A 90 0.77 -15.10 0.03
C LEU A 90 2.29 -15.11 -0.15
N TYR A 91 2.97 -14.15 0.45
CA TYR A 91 4.42 -13.98 0.42
C TYR A 91 4.98 -13.91 1.84
N ASN A 92 6.13 -14.54 2.09
CA ASN A 92 6.89 -14.24 3.29
C ASN A 92 7.58 -12.89 3.15
N CYS A 93 7.78 -12.17 4.24
CA CYS A 93 8.40 -10.84 4.19
C CYS A 93 9.84 -10.87 3.63
N GLU A 94 10.54 -12.00 3.73
CA GLU A 94 11.88 -12.21 3.18
C GLU A 94 11.91 -12.45 1.67
N ASP A 95 10.77 -12.84 1.06
CA ASP A 95 10.63 -13.10 -0.38
C ASP A 95 10.31 -11.84 -1.19
N ILE A 96 10.07 -10.72 -0.52
CA ILE A 96 9.60 -9.48 -1.13
C ILE A 96 10.44 -8.29 -0.71
N HIS A 97 10.43 -7.23 -1.51
CA HIS A 97 11.10 -5.98 -1.18
C HIS A 97 10.06 -4.90 -0.86
N PHE A 98 10.05 -4.42 0.39
CA PHE A 98 9.12 -3.37 0.81
C PHE A 98 9.51 -2.03 0.19
N ARG A 99 8.52 -1.31 -0.31
CA ARG A 99 8.67 0.01 -0.91
C ARG A 99 8.13 1.10 0.03
N ALA A 100 8.41 2.35 -0.30
CA ALA A 100 7.65 3.45 0.31
C ALA A 100 6.15 3.20 0.14
N PRO A 101 5.29 3.55 1.12
CA PRO A 101 3.84 3.31 1.04
C PRO A 101 3.20 3.83 -0.26
N VAL A 102 3.65 5.01 -0.72
CA VAL A 102 3.33 5.56 -2.04
C VAL A 102 4.64 5.71 -2.81
N PRO A 103 5.01 4.73 -3.67
CA PRO A 103 6.32 4.70 -4.31
C PRO A 103 6.58 5.83 -5.31
N ASN A 104 5.53 6.31 -5.96
CA ASN A 104 5.61 7.35 -7.01
C ASN A 104 4.59 8.46 -6.75
N PRO A 105 4.73 9.26 -5.67
CA PRO A 105 3.85 10.39 -5.41
C PRO A 105 4.10 11.50 -6.44
N GLU A 106 3.07 12.22 -6.82
CA GLU A 106 3.23 13.38 -7.71
C GLU A 106 4.04 14.49 -7.05
N LYS A 107 3.89 14.68 -5.75
CA LYS A 107 4.54 15.74 -4.97
C LYS A 107 4.94 15.25 -3.59
N ILE A 108 6.11 15.68 -3.13
CA ILE A 108 6.58 15.46 -1.77
C ILE A 108 6.90 16.82 -1.17
N PHE A 109 6.13 17.21 -0.15
CA PHE A 109 6.40 18.42 0.62
C PHE A 109 6.88 18.08 2.02
N SER A 110 7.92 18.77 2.43
CA SER A 110 8.47 18.69 3.78
C SER A 110 8.30 20.04 4.47
N MET A 111 7.77 20.05 5.67
CA MET A 111 7.62 21.27 6.47
C MET A 111 8.91 21.47 7.27
N ALA A 112 9.48 22.67 7.18
CA ALA A 112 10.62 23.07 8.00
C ALA A 112 10.13 23.70 9.29
N ILE A 113 10.89 23.49 10.39
CA ILE A 113 10.63 24.10 11.70
C ILE A 113 9.19 23.84 12.17
N ASN A 114 8.87 22.57 12.28
CA ASN A 114 7.52 22.08 12.51
C ASN A 114 7.24 21.74 13.99
N ASN A 115 8.22 21.84 14.85
CA ASN A 115 8.07 21.50 16.26
C ASN A 115 8.66 22.58 17.17
N LYS A 116 8.18 22.63 18.42
CA LYS A 116 8.56 23.64 19.40
C LYS A 116 10.07 23.69 19.65
N PHE A 117 10.74 22.55 19.68
CA PHE A 117 12.19 22.44 19.90
C PHE A 117 13.00 23.09 18.79
N GLU A 118 12.62 22.89 17.54
CA GLU A 118 13.25 23.54 16.39
C GLU A 118 12.96 25.05 16.37
N PHE A 119 11.78 25.49 16.78
CA PHE A 119 11.44 26.88 16.95
C PHE A 119 12.37 27.56 17.92
N GLU A 120 12.53 27.01 19.11
CA GLU A 120 13.36 27.59 20.18
C GLU A 120 14.84 27.60 19.81
N ARG A 121 15.32 26.66 18.99
CA ARG A 121 16.72 26.50 18.59
C ARG A 121 17.11 27.31 17.36
N CYS A 122 16.24 27.45 16.38
CA CYS A 122 16.59 27.91 15.04
C CYS A 122 16.03 29.28 14.68
N ILE A 123 15.00 29.75 15.37
CA ILE A 123 14.31 31.01 15.05
C ILE A 123 13.90 31.73 16.34
N LYS A 124 13.57 33.00 16.23
CA LYS A 124 13.06 33.83 17.33
C LYS A 124 11.82 33.17 17.98
N PRO A 125 11.56 33.48 19.27
CA PRO A 125 10.46 32.87 20.03
C PRO A 125 9.08 32.94 19.35
N GLU A 126 8.88 33.92 18.47
CA GLU A 126 7.60 34.13 17.78
C GLU A 126 7.41 33.19 16.57
N GLY A 127 8.44 32.46 16.14
CA GLY A 127 8.41 31.57 15.00
C GLY A 127 8.32 32.25 13.63
N PRO A 128 8.24 31.50 12.53
CA PRO A 128 8.05 32.09 11.22
C PRO A 128 6.63 32.63 11.06
N ALA A 129 6.51 33.83 10.47
CA ALA A 129 5.23 34.47 10.20
C ALA A 129 4.33 33.63 9.26
N HIS A 130 4.93 32.73 8.49
CA HIS A 130 4.25 31.81 7.57
C HIS A 130 4.87 30.41 7.66
N PRO A 131 4.10 29.34 7.41
CA PRO A 131 4.64 27.98 7.30
C PRO A 131 5.76 27.91 6.26
N LEU A 132 6.90 27.36 6.64
CA LEU A 132 8.03 27.11 5.74
C LEU A 132 7.96 25.67 5.25
N TYR A 133 7.96 25.49 3.95
CA TYR A 133 7.98 24.14 3.33
C TYR A 133 8.87 24.15 2.10
N PHE A 134 9.34 22.96 1.76
CA PHE A 134 10.15 22.71 0.59
C PHE A 134 9.77 21.38 -0.06
N SER A 135 9.97 21.27 -1.36
CA SER A 135 9.72 20.04 -2.10
C SER A 135 10.93 19.13 -2.07
N LYS A 136 10.65 17.82 -2.14
CA LYS A 136 11.66 16.76 -2.33
C LYS A 136 11.39 16.01 -3.62
N TYR A 137 12.43 15.41 -4.17
CA TYR A 137 12.33 14.57 -5.36
C TYR A 137 11.92 13.14 -5.02
N ASN A 138 11.28 12.44 -5.94
CA ASN A 138 10.91 11.03 -5.77
C ASN A 138 12.12 10.13 -5.51
N SER A 139 13.31 10.50 -6.01
CA SER A 139 14.56 9.80 -5.73
C SER A 139 14.99 9.81 -4.25
N CYS A 140 14.34 10.63 -3.40
CA CYS A 140 14.57 10.63 -1.96
C CYS A 140 13.70 9.59 -1.22
N LEU A 141 12.80 8.88 -1.93
CA LEU A 141 11.97 7.84 -1.32
C LEU A 141 12.74 6.53 -1.24
N CYS A 142 12.65 5.91 -0.09
CA CYS A 142 13.15 4.57 0.15
C CYS A 142 12.06 3.72 0.80
N GLY A 143 12.19 2.42 0.67
CA GLY A 143 11.36 1.44 1.36
C GLY A 143 11.87 1.17 2.78
N ALA A 144 11.22 0.25 3.46
CA ALA A 144 11.76 -0.29 4.68
C ALA A 144 12.95 -1.20 4.34
N TYR A 145 14.07 -1.00 5.01
CA TYR A 145 15.31 -1.77 4.83
C TYR A 145 16.13 -1.43 3.56
N ASP A 146 15.85 -0.31 2.88
CA ASP A 146 16.69 0.23 1.80
C ASP A 146 17.98 0.86 2.35
#